data_0d088b3d70862d5d76f5ffcea0fbdd02
#
_entry.id   0d088b3d70862d5d76f5ffcea0fbdd02
#
_cell.length_a   1.000
_cell.length_b   1.000
_cell.length_c   1.000
_cell.angle_alpha   90.00
_cell.angle_beta   90.00
_cell.angle_gamma   90.00
#
_symmetry.space_group_name_H-M   'P 1'
#
loop_
_entity.id
_entity.type
_entity.pdbx_description
1 polymer ?
#
loop_
_entity_poly.entity_id
_entity_poly.type
_entity_poly.pdbx_seq_one_letter_code
_entity_poly.pdbx_strand_id
1 'polypeptide(L)'
;MSVRRLRTALYGALLVAGLFVSAQTSAHAAGQPWNGRYNVVTYASQKAGTSVAAQQAEPDFGATFTFSTSCSTSSCIATVVDGPKPTNPTIPQPTRYIWDGAKWAVTYDWQWECFQGDGAPRVFSPATSWVNYAPQPDGSLRGTWYTDILSGPCRGNVLMPVAAAPA
;
A
#
# COMPACT_ATOMS: atom_id res chain seq x y z
N MET A 1 52.78 -63.28 -46.17
CA MET A 1 51.64 -62.37 -46.22
C MET A 1 50.99 -62.36 -44.90
N SER A 2 51.24 -61.25 -44.10
CA SER A 2 50.87 -61.13 -42.71
C SER A 2 49.70 -60.12 -42.60
N VAL A 3 48.56 -60.59 -42.10
CA VAL A 3 47.37 -59.74 -41.91
C VAL A 3 47.32 -59.35 -40.47
N ARG A 4 47.62 -58.05 -40.15
CA ARG A 4 47.48 -57.46 -38.83
C ARG A 4 46.02 -57.11 -38.55
N ARG A 5 45.44 -57.70 -37.52
CA ARG A 5 44.11 -57.33 -37.00
C ARG A 5 44.22 -56.12 -36.08
N LEU A 6 43.63 -54.98 -36.47
CA LEU A 6 43.40 -53.82 -35.57
C LEU A 6 42.29 -54.14 -34.60
N ARG A 7 42.59 -54.05 -33.32
CA ARG A 7 41.55 -54.05 -32.23
C ARG A 7 41.18 -52.61 -31.91
N THR A 8 39.97 -52.24 -32.26
CA THR A 8 39.39 -50.93 -31.88
C THR A 8 38.82 -51.07 -30.47
N ALA A 9 39.37 -50.31 -29.50
CA ALA A 9 38.84 -50.17 -28.18
C ALA A 9 37.81 -49.02 -28.18
N LEU A 10 36.53 -49.33 -27.89
CA LEU A 10 35.49 -48.34 -27.62
C LEU A 10 35.59 -47.91 -26.17
N TYR A 11 35.96 -46.66 -25.96
CA TYR A 11 35.78 -45.99 -24.66
C TYR A 11 34.38 -45.41 -24.58
N GLY A 12 33.52 -46.02 -23.74
CA GLY A 12 32.22 -45.48 -23.41
C GLY A 12 32.36 -44.36 -22.39
N ALA A 13 32.11 -43.13 -22.78
CA ALA A 13 32.01 -41.99 -21.87
C ALA A 13 30.61 -41.97 -21.25
N LEU A 14 30.47 -42.31 -19.99
CA LEU A 14 29.25 -42.08 -19.21
C LEU A 14 29.13 -40.58 -18.88
N LEU A 15 28.23 -39.90 -19.54
CA LEU A 15 27.79 -38.56 -19.18
C LEU A 15 26.77 -38.66 -18.01
N VAL A 16 27.23 -38.39 -16.79
CA VAL A 16 26.33 -38.18 -15.64
C VAL A 16 25.74 -36.78 -15.74
N ALA A 17 24.53 -36.67 -16.26
CA ALA A 17 23.78 -35.43 -16.23
C ALA A 17 23.26 -35.20 -14.81
N GLY A 18 23.97 -34.38 -14.04
CA GLY A 18 23.52 -33.88 -12.73
C GLY A 18 22.34 -32.94 -12.90
N LEU A 19 21.15 -33.38 -12.51
CA LEU A 19 19.98 -32.52 -12.37
C LEU A 19 20.18 -31.60 -11.17
N PHE A 20 20.67 -30.38 -11.40
CA PHE A 20 20.59 -29.32 -10.40
C PHE A 20 19.13 -28.88 -10.30
N VAL A 21 18.41 -29.42 -9.33
CA VAL A 21 17.13 -28.88 -8.88
C VAL A 21 17.46 -27.58 -8.15
N SER A 22 17.39 -26.45 -8.86
CA SER A 22 17.42 -25.13 -8.24
C SER A 22 16.14 -25.00 -7.41
N ALA A 23 16.23 -25.16 -6.10
CA ALA A 23 15.18 -24.76 -5.18
C ALA A 23 15.01 -23.23 -5.34
N GLN A 24 14.03 -22.84 -6.12
CA GLN A 24 13.55 -21.45 -6.12
C GLN A 24 12.90 -21.21 -4.76
N THR A 25 13.68 -20.71 -3.81
CA THR A 25 13.11 -20.06 -2.64
C THR A 25 12.29 -18.91 -3.20
N SER A 26 10.96 -19.00 -3.08
CA SER A 26 10.07 -17.87 -3.28
C SER A 26 10.53 -16.81 -2.29
N ALA A 27 11.36 -15.88 -2.73
CA ALA A 27 11.55 -14.62 -2.03
C ALA A 27 10.15 -13.99 -2.06
N HIS A 28 9.41 -14.11 -0.95
CA HIS A 28 8.32 -13.18 -0.70
C HIS A 28 8.97 -11.82 -0.87
N ALA A 29 8.53 -11.06 -1.88
CA ALA A 29 9.01 -9.72 -2.08
C ALA A 29 8.79 -9.00 -0.77
N ALA A 30 9.85 -8.89 0.03
CA ALA A 30 9.86 -8.05 1.22
C ALA A 30 9.50 -6.66 0.68
N GLY A 31 8.28 -6.20 0.99
CA GLY A 31 7.80 -4.92 0.50
C GLY A 31 8.87 -3.89 0.78
N GLN A 32 9.05 -2.96 -0.15
CA GLN A 32 10.03 -1.90 0.05
C GLN A 32 9.68 -1.20 1.38
N PRO A 33 10.57 -1.19 2.39
CA PRO A 33 10.22 -0.66 3.71
C PRO A 33 9.79 0.80 3.60
N TRP A 34 8.66 1.14 4.19
CA TRP A 34 8.21 2.53 4.27
C TRP A 34 8.80 3.15 5.55
N ASN A 35 10.01 3.67 5.45
CA ASN A 35 10.76 4.24 6.56
C ASN A 35 11.20 5.66 6.26
N GLY A 36 11.23 6.50 7.31
CA GLY A 36 11.71 7.87 7.23
C GLY A 36 10.57 8.88 7.06
N ARG A 37 10.95 10.10 6.67
CA ARG A 37 10.02 11.22 6.53
C ARG A 37 9.47 11.29 5.11
N TYR A 38 8.16 11.51 5.01
CA TYR A 38 7.44 11.66 3.75
C TYR A 38 6.47 12.83 3.82
N ASN A 39 6.41 13.60 2.74
CA ASN A 39 5.34 14.54 2.48
C ASN A 39 4.16 13.75 1.91
N VAL A 40 3.09 13.64 2.68
CA VAL A 40 1.86 12.94 2.30
C VAL A 40 0.83 13.97 1.85
N VAL A 41 0.23 13.75 0.68
CA VAL A 41 -0.77 14.63 0.09
C VAL A 41 -2.04 13.85 -0.23
N THR A 42 -3.18 14.41 0.10
CA THR A 42 -4.50 13.97 -0.34
C THR A 42 -5.04 14.98 -1.35
N TYR A 43 -5.33 14.51 -2.55
CA TYR A 43 -5.84 15.35 -3.65
C TYR A 43 -7.37 15.47 -3.54
N ALA A 44 -7.84 16.23 -2.54
CA ALA A 44 -9.26 16.40 -2.28
C ALA A 44 -9.98 17.18 -3.39
N SER A 45 -9.26 18.03 -4.14
CA SER A 45 -9.80 18.71 -5.33
C SER A 45 -10.16 17.74 -6.47
N GLN A 46 -9.63 16.50 -6.44
CA GLN A 46 -9.87 15.44 -7.43
C GLN A 46 -10.81 14.35 -6.91
N LYS A 47 -11.50 14.61 -5.80
CA LYS A 47 -12.38 13.61 -5.21
C LYS A 47 -13.56 13.29 -6.13
N ALA A 48 -13.98 12.02 -6.08
CA ALA A 48 -15.12 11.49 -6.82
C ALA A 48 -15.93 10.56 -5.92
N GLY A 49 -17.15 10.27 -6.30
CA GLY A 49 -18.02 9.33 -5.57
C GLY A 49 -19.48 9.66 -5.66
N THR A 50 -20.29 8.90 -4.90
CA THR A 50 -21.76 9.01 -4.88
C THR A 50 -22.28 9.88 -3.73
N SER A 51 -21.43 10.16 -2.72
CA SER A 51 -21.78 11.06 -1.62
C SER A 51 -21.87 12.50 -2.10
N VAL A 52 -22.77 13.30 -1.50
CA VAL A 52 -22.77 14.77 -1.71
C VAL A 52 -21.45 15.39 -1.31
N ALA A 53 -20.73 14.81 -0.34
CA ALA A 53 -19.40 15.25 0.08
C ALA A 53 -18.36 15.15 -1.06
N ALA A 54 -18.52 14.22 -1.99
CA ALA A 54 -17.66 14.10 -3.16
C ALA A 54 -17.85 15.25 -4.17
N GLN A 55 -18.96 15.96 -4.11
CA GLN A 55 -19.29 17.08 -4.98
C GLN A 55 -18.94 18.45 -4.37
N GLN A 56 -18.61 18.49 -3.08
CA GLN A 56 -18.23 19.73 -2.39
C GLN A 56 -16.79 20.09 -2.75
N ALA A 57 -16.53 21.35 -3.08
CA ALA A 57 -15.18 21.83 -3.35
C ALA A 57 -14.33 21.76 -2.07
N GLU A 58 -13.14 21.21 -2.18
CA GLU A 58 -12.20 21.09 -1.08
C GLU A 58 -10.77 21.20 -1.65
N PRO A 59 -9.91 22.04 -1.07
CA PRO A 59 -8.51 22.12 -1.49
C PRO A 59 -7.75 20.85 -1.14
N ASP A 60 -6.70 20.54 -1.91
CA ASP A 60 -5.75 19.51 -1.55
C ASP A 60 -5.11 19.82 -0.20
N PHE A 61 -4.85 18.79 0.58
CA PHE A 61 -4.21 18.94 1.88
C PHE A 61 -3.14 17.87 2.11
N GLY A 62 -2.22 18.18 2.99
CA GLY A 62 -1.13 17.25 3.29
C GLY A 62 -0.29 17.71 4.45
N ALA A 63 0.62 16.83 4.86
CA ALA A 63 1.58 17.08 5.93
C ALA A 63 2.78 16.15 5.80
N THR A 64 3.82 16.45 6.57
CA THR A 64 4.98 15.56 6.71
C THR A 64 4.75 14.59 7.85
N PHE A 65 4.93 13.29 7.58
CA PHE A 65 4.85 12.21 8.56
C PHE A 65 6.15 11.41 8.56
N THR A 66 6.47 10.81 9.71
CA THR A 66 7.56 9.85 9.84
C THR A 66 6.98 8.44 9.98
N PHE A 67 7.49 7.53 9.15
CA PHE A 67 7.08 6.13 9.14
C PHE A 67 8.20 5.24 9.66
N SER A 68 7.84 4.15 10.33
CA SER A 68 8.73 3.08 10.76
C SER A 68 8.11 1.74 10.42
N THR A 69 8.84 0.93 9.64
CA THR A 69 8.42 -0.41 9.23
C THR A 69 9.07 -1.47 10.11
N SER A 70 8.24 -2.37 10.62
CA SER A 70 8.65 -3.60 11.29
C SER A 70 8.11 -4.80 10.53
N CYS A 71 8.97 -5.78 10.24
CA CYS A 71 8.59 -7.00 9.52
C CYS A 71 8.81 -8.21 10.42
N SER A 72 7.86 -9.15 10.36
CA SER A 72 7.97 -10.53 10.85
C SER A 72 8.12 -11.50 9.67
N THR A 73 8.13 -12.80 9.94
CA THR A 73 8.18 -13.83 8.90
C THR A 73 6.96 -13.82 7.96
N SER A 74 5.84 -13.28 8.41
CA SER A 74 4.55 -13.35 7.68
C SER A 74 3.96 -12.01 7.27
N SER A 75 4.42 -10.89 7.85
CA SER A 75 3.85 -9.57 7.57
C SER A 75 4.81 -8.44 7.86
N CYS A 76 4.68 -7.34 7.11
CA CYS A 76 5.32 -6.06 7.41
C CYS A 76 4.26 -5.03 7.79
N ILE A 77 4.56 -4.19 8.79
CA ILE A 77 3.68 -3.12 9.25
C ILE A 77 4.46 -1.82 9.26
N ALA A 78 4.00 -0.83 8.51
CA ALA A 78 4.49 0.54 8.54
C ALA A 78 3.60 1.36 9.48
N THR A 79 4.19 1.90 10.54
CA THR A 79 3.49 2.70 11.55
C THR A 79 3.87 4.17 11.40
N VAL A 80 2.89 5.06 11.45
CA VAL A 80 3.14 6.52 11.60
C VAL A 80 3.61 6.76 13.03
N VAL A 81 4.88 7.16 13.18
CA VAL A 81 5.51 7.36 14.50
C VAL A 81 5.63 8.83 14.88
N ASP A 82 5.53 9.75 13.89
CA ASP A 82 5.55 11.19 14.10
C ASP A 82 4.77 11.91 13.00
N GLY A 83 4.18 13.06 13.33
CA GLY A 83 3.41 13.92 12.42
C GLY A 83 2.20 14.54 13.09
N PRO A 84 1.45 15.40 12.38
CA PRO A 84 0.25 16.01 12.93
C PRO A 84 -0.83 14.97 13.20
N LYS A 85 -1.52 15.13 14.33
CA LYS A 85 -2.70 14.31 14.63
C LYS A 85 -3.86 14.73 13.73
N PRO A 86 -4.73 13.78 13.33
CA PRO A 86 -5.95 14.12 12.60
C PRO A 86 -6.81 15.07 13.46
N THR A 87 -7.45 16.03 12.80
CA THR A 87 -8.40 16.94 13.47
C THR A 87 -9.66 16.22 13.92
N ASN A 88 -10.04 15.13 13.24
CA ASN A 88 -11.12 14.27 13.68
C ASN A 88 -10.57 13.21 14.66
N PRO A 89 -10.94 13.28 15.95
CA PRO A 89 -10.38 12.42 16.98
C PRO A 89 -10.87 10.96 16.90
N THR A 90 -11.86 10.68 16.05
CA THR A 90 -12.39 9.32 15.84
C THR A 90 -11.55 8.50 14.87
N ILE A 91 -10.61 9.12 14.15
CA ILE A 91 -9.65 8.41 13.29
C ILE A 91 -8.63 7.72 14.19
N PRO A 92 -8.50 6.36 14.10
CA PRO A 92 -7.61 5.60 14.97
C PRO A 92 -6.14 6.01 14.85
N GLN A 93 -5.45 6.11 15.99
CA GLN A 93 -4.04 6.44 16.07
C GLN A 93 -3.28 5.44 16.96
N PRO A 94 -2.00 5.13 16.65
CA PRO A 94 -1.28 5.50 15.44
C PRO A 94 -1.81 4.75 14.21
N THR A 95 -1.73 5.37 13.04
CA THR A 95 -2.08 4.69 11.78
C THR A 95 -1.04 3.62 11.45
N ARG A 96 -1.51 2.41 11.12
CA ARG A 96 -0.68 1.25 10.79
C ARG A 96 -1.10 0.68 9.45
N TYR A 97 -0.18 0.70 8.50
CA TYR A 97 -0.36 0.12 7.18
C TYR A 97 0.25 -1.27 7.13
N ILE A 98 -0.50 -2.23 6.62
CA ILE A 98 -0.05 -3.62 6.44
C ILE A 98 0.36 -3.79 4.98
N TRP A 99 1.50 -4.43 4.74
CA TRP A 99 1.93 -4.82 3.40
C TRP A 99 1.15 -6.04 2.92
N ASP A 100 0.46 -5.93 1.77
CA ASP A 100 -0.34 -7.01 1.18
C ASP A 100 0.38 -7.81 0.07
N GLY A 101 1.66 -7.51 -0.17
CA GLY A 101 2.46 -8.09 -1.25
C GLY A 101 2.69 -7.14 -2.42
N ALA A 102 1.90 -6.07 -2.54
CA ALA A 102 1.98 -5.09 -3.63
C ALA A 102 1.90 -3.64 -3.15
N LYS A 103 1.20 -3.39 -2.04
CA LYS A 103 0.94 -2.04 -1.51
C LYS A 103 0.82 -2.07 0.01
N TRP A 104 1.01 -0.92 0.62
CA TRP A 104 0.68 -0.63 2.00
C TRP A 104 -0.79 -0.29 2.11
N ALA A 105 -1.53 -0.97 2.98
CA ALA A 105 -2.97 -0.78 3.11
C ALA A 105 -3.40 -0.70 4.58
N VAL A 106 -4.41 0.11 4.86
CA VAL A 106 -5.10 0.18 6.15
C VAL A 106 -6.60 0.32 5.94
N THR A 107 -7.36 -0.31 6.83
CA THR A 107 -8.82 -0.15 6.92
C THR A 107 -9.16 0.26 8.34
N TYR A 108 -10.07 1.22 8.50
CA TYR A 108 -10.53 1.66 9.81
C TYR A 108 -11.93 2.26 9.76
N ASP A 109 -12.65 2.13 10.89
CA ASP A 109 -13.94 2.74 11.12
C ASP A 109 -13.76 4.05 11.90
N TRP A 110 -14.58 5.05 11.59
CA TRP A 110 -14.56 6.38 12.18
C TRP A 110 -15.89 7.11 12.00
N GLN A 111 -15.98 8.36 12.43
CA GLN A 111 -17.16 9.18 12.25
C GLN A 111 -16.88 10.29 11.24
N TRP A 112 -17.50 10.19 10.06
CA TRP A 112 -17.46 11.25 9.05
C TRP A 112 -18.23 12.47 9.54
N GLU A 113 -17.61 13.64 9.55
CA GLU A 113 -18.29 14.90 9.78
C GLU A 113 -18.85 15.42 8.45
N CYS A 114 -20.16 15.38 8.30
CA CYS A 114 -20.84 15.82 7.10
C CYS A 114 -21.05 17.33 7.13
N PHE A 115 -20.40 18.05 6.22
CA PHE A 115 -20.59 19.49 6.06
C PHE A 115 -21.97 19.77 5.45
N GLN A 116 -22.78 20.60 6.13
CA GLN A 116 -24.13 20.97 5.74
C GLN A 116 -24.25 22.44 5.32
N GLY A 117 -23.13 23.17 5.27
CA GLY A 117 -23.07 24.60 5.04
C GLY A 117 -22.59 25.37 6.27
N ASP A 118 -22.17 26.62 6.07
CA ASP A 118 -21.70 27.47 7.13
C ASP A 118 -22.79 27.75 8.17
N GLY A 119 -22.47 27.58 9.45
CA GLY A 119 -23.40 27.76 10.55
C GLY A 119 -24.39 26.61 10.79
N ALA A 120 -24.41 25.60 9.94
CA ALA A 120 -25.23 24.41 10.18
C ALA A 120 -24.65 23.55 11.32
N PRO A 121 -25.52 22.79 12.06
CA PRO A 121 -25.05 21.85 13.05
C PRO A 121 -24.15 20.78 12.45
N ARG A 122 -23.12 20.36 13.20
CA ARG A 122 -22.25 19.24 12.82
C ARG A 122 -23.04 17.95 12.85
N VAL A 123 -22.98 17.18 11.76
CA VAL A 123 -23.62 15.86 11.64
C VAL A 123 -22.54 14.82 11.45
N PHE A 124 -22.45 13.87 12.38
CA PHE A 124 -21.50 12.76 12.33
C PHE A 124 -22.21 11.49 11.87
N SER A 125 -21.57 10.73 11.00
CA SER A 125 -22.09 9.49 10.44
C SER A 125 -21.02 8.40 10.47
N PRO A 126 -21.38 7.14 10.82
CA PRO A 126 -20.44 6.03 10.73
C PRO A 126 -19.87 5.93 9.33
N ALA A 127 -18.55 5.73 9.25
CA ALA A 127 -17.85 5.56 7.99
C ALA A 127 -16.73 4.54 8.13
N THR A 128 -16.46 3.82 7.04
CA THR A 128 -15.32 2.93 6.90
C THR A 128 -14.40 3.45 5.81
N SER A 129 -13.11 3.53 6.09
CA SER A 129 -12.10 3.94 5.12
C SER A 129 -11.13 2.82 4.78
N TRP A 130 -10.74 2.78 3.51
CA TRP A 130 -9.66 1.96 2.96
C TRP A 130 -8.64 2.89 2.32
N VAL A 131 -7.43 2.89 2.86
CA VAL A 131 -6.33 3.72 2.34
C VAL A 131 -5.22 2.80 1.88
N ASN A 132 -4.69 3.04 0.69
CA ASN A 132 -3.57 2.27 0.19
C ASN A 132 -2.53 3.17 -0.49
N TYR A 133 -1.26 2.66 -0.50
CA TYR A 133 -0.11 3.30 -1.12
C TYR A 133 0.76 2.24 -1.79
N ALA A 134 0.88 2.29 -3.11
CA ALA A 134 1.75 1.42 -3.90
C ALA A 134 3.09 2.13 -4.16
N PRO A 135 4.24 1.50 -3.85
CA PRO A 135 5.55 2.04 -4.16
C PRO A 135 5.74 2.30 -5.65
N GLN A 136 6.43 3.40 -5.98
CA GLN A 136 6.82 3.78 -7.33
C GLN A 136 8.33 3.63 -7.51
N PRO A 137 8.83 3.51 -8.75
CA PRO A 137 10.26 3.36 -9.03
C PRO A 137 11.12 4.53 -8.55
N ASP A 138 10.54 5.73 -8.40
CA ASP A 138 11.22 6.94 -7.92
C ASP A 138 11.26 7.06 -6.40
N GLY A 139 10.82 6.02 -5.66
CA GLY A 139 10.77 6.00 -4.21
C GLY A 139 9.55 6.70 -3.61
N SER A 140 8.69 7.31 -4.42
CA SER A 140 7.39 7.82 -3.98
C SER A 140 6.39 6.67 -3.82
N LEU A 141 5.23 6.97 -3.24
CA LEU A 141 4.10 6.07 -3.19
C LEU A 141 2.87 6.79 -3.73
N ARG A 142 2.00 6.05 -4.42
CA ARG A 142 0.73 6.54 -4.92
C ARG A 142 -0.39 5.59 -4.58
N GLY A 143 -1.59 6.13 -4.36
CA GLY A 143 -2.71 5.30 -3.99
C GLY A 143 -4.02 6.03 -3.94
N THR A 144 -4.91 5.47 -3.13
CA THR A 144 -6.27 5.99 -2.97
C THR A 144 -6.70 5.95 -1.52
N TRP A 145 -7.50 6.92 -1.14
CA TRP A 145 -8.29 6.93 0.08
C TRP A 145 -9.76 6.83 -0.31
N TYR A 146 -10.34 5.66 -0.09
CA TYR A 146 -11.77 5.42 -0.30
C TYR A 146 -12.46 5.43 1.06
N THR A 147 -13.60 6.10 1.14
CA THR A 147 -14.46 6.11 2.34
C THR A 147 -15.89 5.80 1.94
N ASP A 148 -16.50 4.87 2.64
CA ASP A 148 -17.93 4.60 2.57
C ASP A 148 -18.62 5.20 3.80
N ILE A 149 -19.54 6.15 3.58
CA ILE A 149 -20.31 6.84 4.61
C ILE A 149 -21.67 6.13 4.71
N LEU A 150 -21.89 5.46 5.84
CA LEU A 150 -22.94 4.44 5.96
C LEU A 150 -24.34 5.02 6.16
N SER A 151 -24.45 6.26 6.63
CA SER A 151 -25.74 6.88 6.96
C SER A 151 -25.69 8.41 6.85
N GLY A 152 -26.83 9.05 7.16
CA GLY A 152 -26.93 10.50 7.26
C GLY A 152 -26.96 11.22 5.90
N PRO A 153 -26.87 12.56 5.93
CA PRO A 153 -27.03 13.39 4.73
C PRO A 153 -25.87 13.25 3.73
N CYS A 154 -24.68 12.82 4.20
CA CYS A 154 -23.54 12.52 3.33
C CYS A 154 -23.43 11.04 2.94
N ARG A 155 -24.43 10.21 3.16
CA ARG A 155 -24.40 8.78 2.80
C ARG A 155 -23.94 8.58 1.35
N GLY A 156 -23.05 7.59 1.15
CA GLY A 156 -22.45 7.27 -0.14
C GLY A 156 -20.94 7.16 0.01
N ASN A 157 -20.23 7.16 -1.08
CA ASN A 157 -18.78 7.03 -1.04
C ASN A 157 -18.04 8.29 -1.52
N VAL A 158 -16.79 8.40 -1.05
CA VAL A 158 -15.81 9.40 -1.48
C VAL A 158 -14.51 8.67 -1.78
N LEU A 159 -13.94 8.90 -2.94
CA LEU A 159 -12.61 8.43 -3.36
C LEU A 159 -11.71 9.64 -3.60
N MET A 160 -10.54 9.65 -3.00
CA MET A 160 -9.51 10.67 -3.20
C MET A 160 -8.19 10.01 -3.59
N PRO A 161 -7.49 10.51 -4.62
CA PRO A 161 -6.10 10.11 -4.86
C PRO A 161 -5.20 10.57 -3.70
N VAL A 162 -4.19 9.77 -3.39
CA VAL A 162 -3.18 10.10 -2.37
C VAL A 162 -1.78 9.83 -2.89
N ALA A 163 -0.81 10.58 -2.39
CA ALA A 163 0.60 10.36 -2.69
C ALA A 163 1.46 10.58 -1.43
N ALA A 164 2.61 9.93 -1.39
CA ALA A 164 3.64 10.18 -0.40
C ALA A 164 5.00 10.22 -1.11
N ALA A 165 5.76 11.29 -0.91
CA ALA A 165 7.10 11.45 -1.46
C ALA A 165 8.11 11.65 -0.33
N PRO A 166 9.34 11.11 -0.44
CA PRO A 166 10.40 11.37 0.53
C PRO A 166 10.56 12.88 0.77
N ALA A 167 10.71 13.29 2.06
CA ALA A 167 10.80 14.69 2.48
C ALA A 167 12.26 15.12 2.67
#